data_6e0edcee391c40b366e76502c9470b32
#
_entry.id   6e0edcee391c40b366e76502c9470b32
#
_cell.length_a   1.000
_cell.length_b   1.000
_cell.length_c   1.000
_cell.angle_alpha   90.00
_cell.angle_beta   90.00
_cell.angle_gamma   90.00
#
_symmetry.space_group_name_H-M   'P 1'
#
loop_
_entity.id
_entity.type
_entity.pdbx_description
1 polymer ?
#
loop_
_entity_poly.entity_id
_entity_poly.type
_entity_poly.pdbx_seq_one_letter_code
_entity_poly.pdbx_strand_id
1 'polypeptide(L)'
;MSERFADFGSSVEWSKKRRAAVRRAVAPLVRDMRRALRSELGAYSLYSLLPRVTRNRELRRHLVEMRQDEALIVDEVCALMASLGGKPERSRWTRSVAAWLITLATPVVGIRFALRLCHESETAVARWYAEYAAFLASLGDRERAIAFGELSTKKRLHATRLSAFVTNLVSADDDEDGDDDER
;
A
#
# COMPACT_ATOMS: atom_id res chain seq x y z
N MET A 1 18.13 -47.59 28.61
CA MET A 1 16.82 -47.06 28.06
C MET A 1 16.67 -45.55 28.38
N SER A 2 17.76 -44.80 28.63
CA SER A 2 17.72 -43.41 29.12
C SER A 2 18.23 -42.35 28.10
N GLU A 3 18.75 -42.76 26.95
CA GLU A 3 19.35 -41.79 26.00
C GLU A 3 18.40 -41.18 24.99
N ARG A 4 17.21 -41.78 24.74
CA ARG A 4 16.24 -41.24 23.76
C ARG A 4 15.46 -40.03 24.23
N PHE A 5 15.44 -39.71 25.51
CA PHE A 5 14.69 -38.55 26.03
C PHE A 5 15.53 -37.27 26.13
N ALA A 6 16.85 -37.38 26.13
CA ALA A 6 17.74 -36.22 26.15
C ALA A 6 17.76 -35.46 24.82
N ASP A 7 17.56 -36.17 23.72
CA ASP A 7 17.58 -35.58 22.35
C ASP A 7 16.28 -34.83 22.00
N PHE A 8 15.14 -35.19 22.60
CA PHE A 8 13.86 -34.53 22.37
C PHE A 8 13.80 -33.16 23.07
N GLY A 9 14.43 -33.00 24.21
CA GLY A 9 14.54 -31.73 24.92
C GLY A 9 15.41 -30.71 24.18
N SER A 10 16.49 -31.16 23.58
CA SER A 10 17.39 -30.32 22.79
C SER A 10 16.73 -29.83 21.48
N SER A 11 16.00 -30.68 20.79
CA SER A 11 15.32 -30.32 19.54
C SER A 11 14.19 -29.30 19.76
N VAL A 12 13.41 -29.41 20.84
CA VAL A 12 12.38 -28.44 21.23
C VAL A 12 12.99 -27.11 21.64
N GLU A 13 14.10 -27.11 22.35
CA GLU A 13 14.80 -25.90 22.76
C GLU A 13 15.46 -25.18 21.58
N TRP A 14 16.06 -25.92 20.65
CA TRP A 14 16.56 -25.40 19.38
C TRP A 14 15.45 -24.76 18.57
N SER A 15 14.27 -25.39 18.48
CA SER A 15 13.12 -24.81 17.78
C SER A 15 12.63 -23.51 18.42
N LYS A 16 12.63 -23.41 19.74
CA LYS A 16 12.28 -22.18 20.48
C LYS A 16 13.30 -21.06 20.24
N LYS A 17 14.60 -21.37 20.31
CA LYS A 17 15.68 -20.40 20.03
C LYS A 17 15.62 -19.91 18.58
N ARG A 18 15.41 -20.79 17.61
CA ARG A 18 15.24 -20.44 16.20
C ARG A 18 14.01 -19.54 15.97
N ARG A 19 12.87 -19.85 16.57
CA ARG A 19 11.67 -19.01 16.51
C ARG A 19 11.89 -17.63 17.13
N ALA A 20 12.61 -17.55 18.24
CA ALA A 20 12.96 -16.29 18.88
C ALA A 20 13.90 -15.45 18.01
N ALA A 21 14.89 -16.08 17.36
CA ALA A 21 15.80 -15.41 16.44
C ALA A 21 15.06 -14.85 15.22
N VAL A 22 14.18 -15.65 14.59
CA VAL A 22 13.34 -15.20 13.46
C VAL A 22 12.44 -14.04 13.89
N ARG A 23 11.78 -14.13 15.05
CA ARG A 23 10.97 -13.02 15.59
C ARG A 23 11.77 -11.73 15.77
N ARG A 24 13.01 -11.81 16.24
CA ARG A 24 13.89 -10.64 16.36
C ARG A 24 14.26 -10.08 14.98
N ALA A 25 14.56 -10.94 14.02
CA ALA A 25 14.90 -10.53 12.65
C ALA A 25 13.74 -9.81 11.95
N VAL A 26 12.49 -10.26 12.13
CA VAL A 26 11.31 -9.64 11.49
C VAL A 26 10.72 -8.46 12.28
N ALA A 27 11.17 -8.17 13.49
CA ALA A 27 10.62 -7.07 14.29
C ALA A 27 10.76 -5.69 13.62
N PRO A 28 11.86 -5.32 12.95
CA PRO A 28 11.96 -4.11 12.15
C PRO A 28 10.95 -4.09 11.01
N LEU A 29 10.82 -5.18 10.25
CA LEU A 29 9.86 -5.32 9.18
C LEU A 29 8.43 -5.06 9.67
N VAL A 30 8.01 -5.69 10.77
CA VAL A 30 6.68 -5.46 11.37
C VAL A 30 6.45 -3.99 11.74
N ARG A 31 7.51 -3.29 12.17
CA ARG A 31 7.44 -1.85 12.46
C ARG A 31 7.20 -1.03 11.19
N ASP A 32 7.91 -1.33 10.12
CA ASP A 32 7.74 -0.67 8.82
C ASP A 32 6.40 -0.99 8.20
N MET A 33 5.91 -2.22 8.32
CA MET A 33 4.57 -2.60 7.87
C MET A 33 3.44 -1.77 8.51
N ARG A 34 3.62 -1.29 9.75
CA ARG A 34 2.68 -0.33 10.35
C ARG A 34 2.63 0.98 9.57
N ARG A 35 3.78 1.42 9.03
CA ARG A 35 3.83 2.61 8.17
C ARG A 35 3.13 2.36 6.84
N ALA A 36 3.40 1.22 6.19
CA ALA A 36 2.73 0.82 4.97
C ALA A 36 1.20 0.70 5.18
N LEU A 37 0.75 -0.04 6.20
CA LEU A 37 -0.68 -0.14 6.54
C LEU A 37 -1.32 1.23 6.76
N ARG A 38 -0.59 2.14 7.34
CA ARG A 38 -1.04 3.52 7.47
C ARG A 38 -1.21 4.22 6.13
N SER A 39 -0.35 4.04 5.18
CA SER A 39 -0.48 4.57 3.83
C SER A 39 -1.70 4.00 3.13
N GLU A 40 -1.92 2.68 3.21
CA GLU A 40 -3.09 2.01 2.62
C GLU A 40 -4.42 2.55 3.16
N LEU A 41 -4.52 2.74 4.47
CA LEU A 41 -5.71 3.33 5.09
C LEU A 41 -5.93 4.78 4.64
N GLY A 42 -4.85 5.52 4.36
CA GLY A 42 -4.88 6.85 3.77
C GLY A 42 -5.38 6.81 2.33
N ALA A 43 -4.82 5.95 1.49
CA ALA A 43 -5.23 5.75 0.10
C ALA A 43 -6.71 5.33 0.01
N TYR A 44 -7.14 4.35 0.80
CA TYR A 44 -8.54 3.96 0.89
C TYR A 44 -9.47 5.14 1.21
N SER A 45 -9.08 5.99 2.16
CA SER A 45 -9.86 7.17 2.53
C SER A 45 -9.92 8.17 1.38
N LEU A 46 -8.79 8.40 0.70
CA LEU A 46 -8.69 9.33 -0.40
C LEU A 46 -9.53 8.88 -1.61
N TYR A 47 -9.42 7.60 -2.00
CA TYR A 47 -10.23 7.01 -3.07
C TYR A 47 -11.73 6.88 -2.71
N SER A 48 -12.09 7.02 -1.44
CA SER A 48 -13.49 7.13 -1.01
C SER A 48 -14.05 8.54 -1.19
N LEU A 49 -13.21 9.57 -1.17
CA LEU A 49 -13.60 10.98 -1.18
C LEU A 49 -13.43 11.63 -2.56
N LEU A 50 -12.33 11.38 -3.27
CA LEU A 50 -12.04 11.98 -4.58
C LEU A 50 -13.15 11.78 -5.63
N PRO A 51 -13.85 10.64 -5.70
CA PRO A 51 -14.99 10.47 -6.62
C PRO A 51 -16.11 11.48 -6.44
N ARG A 52 -16.20 12.12 -5.26
CA ARG A 52 -17.27 13.10 -4.96
C ARG A 52 -16.97 14.49 -5.52
N VAL A 53 -15.70 14.80 -5.75
CA VAL A 53 -15.23 16.11 -6.22
C VAL A 53 -14.75 16.09 -7.67
N THR A 54 -14.55 14.91 -8.27
CA THR A 54 -14.19 14.81 -9.69
C THR A 54 -15.42 14.87 -10.61
N ARG A 55 -15.33 15.67 -11.68
CA ARG A 55 -16.35 15.77 -12.73
C ARG A 55 -16.17 14.71 -13.80
N ASN A 56 -14.96 14.24 -14.03
CA ASN A 56 -14.65 13.22 -15.04
C ASN A 56 -15.24 11.86 -14.62
N ARG A 57 -16.17 11.33 -15.44
CA ARG A 57 -16.89 10.07 -15.14
C ARG A 57 -15.98 8.84 -15.17
N GLU A 58 -15.03 8.81 -16.08
CA GLU A 58 -14.09 7.71 -16.22
C GLU A 58 -13.16 7.65 -15.01
N LEU A 59 -12.54 8.78 -14.65
CA LEU A 59 -11.72 8.89 -13.45
C LEU A 59 -12.50 8.50 -12.18
N ARG A 60 -13.77 8.93 -12.07
CA ARG A 60 -14.63 8.55 -10.94
C ARG A 60 -14.78 7.04 -10.82
N ARG A 61 -15.04 6.35 -11.94
CA ARG A 61 -15.17 4.88 -11.96
C ARG A 61 -13.87 4.22 -11.50
N HIS A 62 -12.73 4.62 -12.04
CA HIS A 62 -11.42 4.08 -11.66
C HIS A 62 -11.08 4.32 -10.18
N LEU A 63 -11.37 5.49 -9.64
CA LEU A 63 -11.16 5.76 -8.21
C LEU A 63 -12.03 4.86 -7.31
N VAL A 64 -13.24 4.53 -7.75
CA VAL A 64 -14.12 3.57 -7.04
C VAL A 64 -13.55 2.15 -7.10
N GLU A 65 -13.05 1.71 -8.25
CA GLU A 65 -12.39 0.41 -8.43
C GLU A 65 -11.14 0.33 -7.53
N MET A 66 -10.27 1.34 -7.59
CA MET A 66 -9.08 1.42 -6.74
C MET A 66 -9.43 1.39 -5.24
N ARG A 67 -10.50 2.04 -4.81
CA ARG A 67 -10.98 1.94 -3.42
C ARG A 67 -11.33 0.50 -3.03
N GLN A 68 -11.94 -0.27 -3.92
CA GLN A 68 -12.28 -1.67 -3.67
C GLN A 68 -11.00 -2.51 -3.55
N ASP A 69 -10.06 -2.31 -4.45
CA ASP A 69 -8.74 -2.96 -4.40
C ASP A 69 -8.00 -2.63 -3.10
N GLU A 70 -8.02 -1.36 -2.66
CA GLU A 70 -7.39 -0.94 -1.40
C GLU A 70 -8.00 -1.62 -0.17
N ALA A 71 -9.30 -1.86 -0.17
CA ALA A 71 -9.93 -2.60 0.93
C ALA A 71 -9.35 -4.02 1.06
N LEU A 72 -9.15 -4.71 -0.07
CA LEU A 72 -8.56 -6.05 -0.13
C LEU A 72 -7.07 -6.01 0.26
N ILE A 73 -6.32 -5.03 -0.22
CA ILE A 73 -4.90 -4.82 0.12
C ILE A 73 -4.73 -4.60 1.63
N VAL A 74 -5.57 -3.76 2.25
CA VAL A 74 -5.56 -3.53 3.71
C VAL A 74 -5.77 -4.84 4.47
N ASP A 75 -6.71 -5.67 4.04
CA ASP A 75 -6.97 -6.96 4.69
C ASP A 75 -5.78 -7.92 4.54
N GLU A 76 -5.19 -8.00 3.36
CA GLU A 76 -4.01 -8.82 3.07
C GLU A 76 -2.78 -8.37 3.88
N VAL A 77 -2.50 -7.07 3.94
CA VAL A 77 -1.40 -6.51 4.75
C VAL A 77 -1.62 -6.78 6.25
N CYS A 78 -2.86 -6.68 6.73
CA CYS A 78 -3.19 -7.02 8.12
C CYS A 78 -2.93 -8.50 8.41
N ALA A 79 -3.32 -9.41 7.51
CA ALA A 79 -3.10 -10.85 7.64
C ALA A 79 -1.60 -11.18 7.63
N LEU A 80 -0.84 -10.61 6.68
CA LEU A 80 0.62 -10.78 6.61
C LEU A 80 1.32 -10.25 7.87
N MET A 81 0.93 -9.06 8.35
CA MET A 81 1.47 -8.51 9.60
C MET A 81 1.18 -9.42 10.80
N ALA A 82 -0.05 -9.93 10.92
CA ALA A 82 -0.42 -10.84 12.00
C ALA A 82 0.37 -12.16 11.94
N SER A 83 0.58 -12.72 10.73
CA SER A 83 1.37 -13.94 10.53
C SER A 83 2.84 -13.79 10.93
N LEU A 84 3.38 -12.56 10.90
CA LEU A 84 4.71 -12.21 11.37
C LEU A 84 4.75 -11.85 12.88
N GLY A 85 3.61 -11.99 13.59
CA GLY A 85 3.48 -11.70 15.01
C GLY A 85 3.25 -10.22 15.33
N GLY A 86 2.96 -9.40 14.32
CA GLY A 86 2.57 -8.01 14.49
C GLY A 86 1.10 -7.88 14.89
N LYS A 87 0.76 -6.70 15.44
CA LYS A 87 -0.64 -6.35 15.73
C LYS A 87 -1.04 -5.24 14.76
N PRO A 88 -1.90 -5.52 13.75
CA PRO A 88 -2.38 -4.50 12.83
C PRO A 88 -3.31 -3.53 13.56
N GLU A 89 -3.06 -2.25 13.41
CA GLU A 89 -3.88 -1.19 13.98
C GLU A 89 -4.65 -0.50 12.87
N ARG A 90 -5.98 -0.70 12.85
CA ARG A 90 -6.88 -0.18 11.81
C ARG A 90 -7.46 1.19 12.14
N SER A 91 -6.85 1.95 13.05
CA SER A 91 -7.35 3.30 13.37
C SER A 91 -7.31 4.20 12.13
N ARG A 92 -8.49 4.65 11.70
CA ARG A 92 -8.68 5.47 10.48
C ARG A 92 -8.72 6.97 10.78
N TRP A 93 -8.90 7.37 12.03
CA TRP A 93 -9.28 8.73 12.40
C TRP A 93 -8.34 9.82 11.87
N THR A 94 -7.07 9.77 12.19
CA THR A 94 -6.10 10.81 11.81
C THR A 94 -5.86 10.91 10.30
N ARG A 95 -6.09 9.83 9.56
CA ARG A 95 -5.87 9.77 8.10
C ARG A 95 -7.08 10.15 7.30
N SER A 96 -8.25 9.87 7.83
CA SER A 96 -9.46 10.44 7.28
C SER A 96 -9.39 11.97 7.29
N VAL A 97 -8.79 12.59 8.30
CA VAL A 97 -8.57 14.05 8.34
C VAL A 97 -7.64 14.52 7.20
N ALA A 98 -6.49 13.86 6.99
CA ALA A 98 -5.59 14.22 5.89
C ALA A 98 -6.26 14.02 4.52
N ALA A 99 -6.95 12.90 4.30
CA ALA A 99 -7.71 12.65 3.08
C ALA A 99 -8.81 13.70 2.86
N TRP A 100 -9.50 14.11 3.91
CA TRP A 100 -10.48 15.20 3.88
C TRP A 100 -9.85 16.53 3.47
N LEU A 101 -8.71 16.90 4.07
CA LEU A 101 -8.01 18.14 3.73
C LEU A 101 -7.57 18.17 2.27
N ILE A 102 -7.00 17.08 1.76
CA ILE A 102 -6.61 16.95 0.35
C ILE A 102 -7.84 17.07 -0.55
N THR A 103 -8.93 16.38 -0.21
CA THR A 103 -10.17 16.42 -1.01
C THR A 103 -10.80 17.80 -1.02
N LEU A 104 -10.85 18.48 0.13
CA LEU A 104 -11.36 19.85 0.22
C LEU A 104 -10.48 20.88 -0.54
N ALA A 105 -9.17 20.66 -0.58
CA ALA A 105 -8.25 21.48 -1.35
C ALA A 105 -8.34 21.23 -2.87
N THR A 106 -8.78 20.05 -3.30
CA THR A 106 -8.82 19.64 -4.71
C THR A 106 -9.53 20.64 -5.64
N PRO A 107 -10.65 21.28 -5.30
CA PRO A 107 -11.29 22.28 -6.15
C PRO A 107 -10.41 23.53 -6.39
N VAL A 108 -9.48 23.82 -5.46
CA VAL A 108 -8.58 24.98 -5.54
C VAL A 108 -7.24 24.62 -6.20
N VAL A 109 -6.63 23.49 -5.78
CA VAL A 109 -5.30 23.07 -6.26
C VAL A 109 -5.38 22.18 -7.52
N GLY A 110 -6.59 21.79 -7.92
CA GLY A 110 -6.84 20.94 -9.08
C GLY A 110 -6.74 19.44 -8.78
N ILE A 111 -7.54 18.67 -9.49
CA ILE A 111 -7.58 17.19 -9.38
C ILE A 111 -6.23 16.56 -9.75
N ARG A 112 -5.49 17.17 -10.68
CA ARG A 112 -4.15 16.71 -11.09
C ARG A 112 -3.17 16.63 -9.92
N PHE A 113 -3.17 17.64 -9.04
CA PHE A 113 -2.31 17.64 -7.86
C PHE A 113 -2.64 16.45 -6.95
N ALA A 114 -3.92 16.22 -6.68
CA ALA A 114 -4.36 15.09 -5.86
C ALA A 114 -3.95 13.74 -6.49
N LEU A 115 -4.09 13.57 -7.81
CA LEU A 115 -3.69 12.36 -8.52
C LEU A 115 -2.17 12.16 -8.52
N ARG A 116 -1.36 13.21 -8.66
CA ARG A 116 0.10 13.13 -8.53
C ARG A 116 0.51 12.68 -7.14
N LEU A 117 -0.11 13.24 -6.11
CA LEU A 117 0.15 12.82 -4.72
C LEU A 117 -0.21 11.34 -4.49
N CYS A 118 -1.35 10.88 -5.05
CA CYS A 118 -1.71 9.46 -5.04
C CYS A 118 -0.67 8.62 -5.77
N HIS A 119 -0.26 9.00 -6.98
CA HIS A 119 0.75 8.30 -7.77
C HIS A 119 2.07 8.12 -7.00
N GLU A 120 2.59 9.19 -6.39
CA GLU A 120 3.81 9.15 -5.59
C GLU A 120 3.67 8.22 -4.38
N SER A 121 2.53 8.27 -3.71
CA SER A 121 2.23 7.38 -2.58
C SER A 121 2.19 5.92 -3.00
N GLU A 122 1.49 5.59 -4.10
CA GLU A 122 1.42 4.23 -4.64
C GLU A 122 2.80 3.70 -5.03
N THR A 123 3.60 4.54 -5.70
CA THR A 123 4.98 4.21 -6.10
C THR A 123 5.87 3.94 -4.88
N ALA A 124 5.78 4.75 -3.84
CA ALA A 124 6.56 4.56 -2.62
C ALA A 124 6.18 3.26 -1.90
N VAL A 125 4.88 2.97 -1.79
CA VAL A 125 4.40 1.74 -1.14
C VAL A 125 4.75 0.51 -1.96
N ALA A 126 4.67 0.57 -3.29
CA ALA A 126 5.10 -0.52 -4.17
C ALA A 126 6.58 -0.89 -3.93
N ARG A 127 7.44 0.11 -3.75
CA ARG A 127 8.86 -0.09 -3.43
C ARG A 127 9.03 -0.74 -2.06
N TRP A 128 8.31 -0.29 -1.03
CA TRP A 128 8.38 -0.92 0.30
C TRP A 128 7.99 -2.39 0.26
N TYR A 129 6.93 -2.75 -0.45
CA TYR A 129 6.52 -4.15 -0.59
C TYR A 129 7.55 -4.99 -1.35
N ALA A 130 8.21 -4.44 -2.37
CA ALA A 130 9.31 -5.13 -3.04
C ALA A 130 10.51 -5.37 -2.07
N GLU A 131 10.84 -4.39 -1.24
CA GLU A 131 11.89 -4.52 -0.22
C GLU A 131 11.51 -5.57 0.84
N TYR A 132 10.25 -5.61 1.28
CA TYR A 132 9.76 -6.64 2.22
C TYR A 132 9.82 -8.05 1.61
N ALA A 133 9.44 -8.18 0.33
CA ALA A 133 9.54 -9.42 -0.41
C ALA A 133 10.99 -9.92 -0.48
N ALA A 134 11.92 -9.05 -0.86
CA ALA A 134 13.35 -9.38 -0.94
C ALA A 134 13.92 -9.78 0.43
N PHE A 135 13.56 -9.06 1.50
CA PHE A 135 13.99 -9.37 2.86
C PHE A 135 13.47 -10.74 3.31
N LEU A 136 12.20 -11.04 3.11
CA LEU A 136 11.61 -12.33 3.50
C LEU A 136 12.19 -13.49 2.68
N ALA A 137 12.43 -13.28 1.38
CA ALA A 137 13.11 -14.24 0.52
C ALA A 137 14.51 -14.57 1.05
N SER A 138 15.26 -13.57 1.53
CA SER A 138 16.59 -13.77 2.12
C SER A 138 16.57 -14.61 3.42
N LEU A 139 15.45 -14.60 4.12
CA LEU A 139 15.20 -15.44 5.31
C LEU A 139 14.65 -16.82 4.95
N GLY A 140 14.43 -17.12 3.66
CA GLY A 140 13.84 -18.37 3.19
C GLY A 140 12.32 -18.45 3.31
N ASP A 141 11.65 -17.36 3.65
CA ASP A 141 10.19 -17.26 3.77
C ASP A 141 9.57 -16.94 2.41
N ARG A 142 9.57 -17.94 1.52
CA ARG A 142 9.11 -17.78 0.13
C ARG A 142 7.64 -17.43 0.02
N GLU A 143 6.78 -18.00 0.86
CA GLU A 143 5.34 -17.77 0.80
C GLU A 143 5.00 -16.29 1.00
N ARG A 144 5.51 -15.69 2.08
CA ARG A 144 5.26 -14.28 2.36
C ARG A 144 6.01 -13.35 1.40
N ALA A 145 7.18 -13.77 0.91
CA ALA A 145 7.90 -13.03 -0.12
C ALA A 145 7.09 -12.90 -1.41
N ILE A 146 6.44 -13.99 -1.85
CA ILE A 146 5.54 -13.98 -3.02
C ILE A 146 4.36 -13.04 -2.76
N ALA A 147 3.68 -13.15 -1.62
CA ALA A 147 2.54 -12.31 -1.29
C ALA A 147 2.89 -10.80 -1.30
N PHE A 148 4.03 -10.40 -0.73
CA PHE A 148 4.48 -9.01 -0.83
C PHE A 148 4.88 -8.60 -2.25
N GLY A 149 5.41 -9.51 -3.06
CA GLY A 149 5.68 -9.28 -4.48
C GLY A 149 4.42 -8.99 -5.28
N GLU A 150 3.34 -9.72 -5.01
CA GLU A 150 2.02 -9.50 -5.61
C GLU A 150 1.43 -8.14 -5.19
N LEU A 151 1.52 -7.79 -3.90
CA LEU A 151 1.12 -6.46 -3.41
C LEU A 151 1.91 -5.35 -4.10
N SER A 152 3.24 -5.50 -4.25
CA SER A 152 4.07 -4.55 -4.98
C SER A 152 3.60 -4.36 -6.41
N THR A 153 3.23 -5.46 -7.09
CA THR A 153 2.74 -5.42 -8.47
C THR A 153 1.38 -4.71 -8.58
N LYS A 154 0.44 -4.99 -7.66
CA LYS A 154 -0.84 -4.30 -7.58
C LYS A 154 -0.65 -2.78 -7.42
N LYS A 155 0.23 -2.36 -6.51
CA LYS A 155 0.52 -0.94 -6.25
C LYS A 155 1.17 -0.24 -7.45
N ARG A 156 2.07 -0.91 -8.18
CA ARG A 156 2.62 -0.37 -9.45
C ARG A 156 1.53 -0.18 -10.49
N LEU A 157 0.59 -1.11 -10.61
CA LEU A 157 -0.53 -0.98 -11.53
C LEU A 157 -1.40 0.24 -11.17
N HIS A 158 -1.68 0.47 -9.88
CA HIS A 158 -2.38 1.66 -9.42
C HIS A 158 -1.62 2.94 -9.80
N ALA A 159 -0.32 3.00 -9.52
CA ALA A 159 0.52 4.14 -9.90
C ALA A 159 0.50 4.40 -11.41
N THR A 160 0.61 3.37 -12.24
CA THR A 160 0.56 3.51 -13.71
C THR A 160 -0.79 4.06 -14.18
N ARG A 161 -1.90 3.57 -13.63
CA ARG A 161 -3.25 4.07 -13.97
C ARG A 161 -3.41 5.55 -13.59
N LEU A 162 -2.94 5.96 -12.41
CA LEU A 162 -2.99 7.35 -11.97
C LEU A 162 -2.14 8.27 -12.85
N SER A 163 -0.95 7.82 -13.24
CA SER A 163 -0.07 8.56 -14.15
C SER A 163 -0.72 8.79 -15.52
N ALA A 164 -1.38 7.77 -16.07
CA ALA A 164 -2.11 7.91 -17.33
C ALA A 164 -3.21 8.98 -17.25
N PHE A 165 -3.98 9.03 -16.16
CA PHE A 165 -4.98 10.08 -15.96
C PHE A 165 -4.36 11.46 -15.81
N VAL A 166 -3.23 11.60 -15.12
CA VAL A 166 -2.52 12.89 -15.01
C VAL A 166 -2.09 13.37 -16.38
N THR A 167 -1.53 12.49 -17.23
CA THR A 167 -1.09 12.83 -18.58
C THR A 167 -2.26 13.24 -19.48
N ASN A 168 -3.35 12.46 -19.49
CA ASN A 168 -4.52 12.76 -20.32
C ASN A 168 -5.20 14.08 -19.92
N LEU A 169 -5.19 14.43 -18.64
CA LEU A 169 -5.71 15.72 -18.19
C LEU A 169 -4.81 16.90 -18.59
N VAL A 170 -3.52 16.68 -18.80
CA VAL A 170 -2.60 17.72 -19.33
C VAL A 170 -2.93 18.00 -20.80
N SER A 171 -3.04 16.94 -21.61
CA SER A 171 -3.33 17.11 -23.06
C SER A 171 -4.68 17.78 -23.32
N ALA A 172 -5.69 17.53 -22.48
CA ALA A 172 -7.01 18.13 -22.66
C ALA A 172 -7.05 19.65 -22.38
N ASP A 173 -6.20 20.15 -21.45
CA ASP A 173 -6.13 21.60 -21.19
C ASP A 173 -5.31 22.33 -22.27
N ASP A 174 -4.28 21.67 -22.83
CA ASP A 174 -3.46 22.25 -23.90
C ASP A 174 -4.27 22.42 -25.20
N ASP A 175 -5.28 21.57 -25.45
CA ASP A 175 -6.17 21.65 -26.61
C ASP A 175 -7.23 22.78 -26.47
N GLU A 176 -7.64 23.15 -25.25
CA GLU A 176 -8.60 24.25 -25.01
C GLU A 176 -7.96 25.66 -25.15
N ASP A 177 -6.67 25.78 -24.82
CA ASP A 177 -5.95 27.10 -24.91
C ASP A 177 -5.50 27.42 -26.36
N GLY A 178 -5.56 26.46 -27.29
CA GLY A 178 -5.11 26.64 -28.69
C GLY A 178 -6.15 27.28 -29.62
N ASP A 179 -7.41 27.35 -29.25
CA ASP A 179 -8.51 27.78 -30.14
C ASP A 179 -8.89 29.28 -30.02
N ASP A 180 -8.30 29.98 -29.04
CA ASP A 180 -8.59 31.42 -28.78
C ASP A 180 -7.69 32.42 -29.55
N ASP A 181 -6.64 31.95 -30.26
CA ASP A 181 -5.69 32.82 -30.96
C ASP A 181 -6.01 33.03 -32.48
N GLU A 182 -7.08 32.45 -33.01
CA GLU A 182 -7.50 32.60 -34.43
C GLU A 182 -8.76 33.46 -34.66
N ARG A 183 -9.12 34.38 -33.76
CA ARG A 183 -10.25 35.30 -34.00
C ARG A 183 -9.84 36.77 -33.96
#